data_49795114a14235147f0dd563e7aedce9
#
_entry.id   49795114a14235147f0dd563e7aedce9
#
_cell.length_a   1.000
_cell.length_b   1.000
_cell.length_c   1.000
_cell.angle_alpha   90.00
_cell.angle_beta   90.00
_cell.angle_gamma   90.00
#
_symmetry.space_group_name_H-M   'P 1'
#
loop_
_entity.id
_entity.type
_entity.pdbx_description
1 polymer ?
#
loop_
_entity_poly.entity_id
_entity_poly.type
_entity_poly.pdbx_seq_one_letter_code
_entity_poly.pdbx_strand_id
1 'polypeptide(L)'
;MIRSALGWGRSSPGWVTLETGEQLELAEPSARLSAKIIDFLILVAVIVGGVIVVLVALVAEGFGVGIGLVEGVFLAALLIVLASLLYDPLFIAIRGQTVGKKATGIRVVRADNGELPTLGRSFARWALPGVLLAIPGAGYALAALCFSSLLRDASRRGWHDKVAGTVVVKA
;
A
#
# COMPACT_ATOMS: atom_id res chain seq x y z
N MET A 1 -25.22 -14.43 28.96
CA MET A 1 -25.58 -14.44 27.54
C MET A 1 -25.01 -13.22 26.84
N ILE A 2 -23.67 -13.06 26.77
CA ILE A 2 -22.99 -11.97 26.04
C ILE A 2 -21.76 -12.60 25.37
N ARG A 3 -21.96 -13.47 24.40
CA ARG A 3 -20.90 -14.09 23.60
C ARG A 3 -21.12 -14.01 22.07
N SER A 4 -22.09 -13.23 21.63
CA SER A 4 -22.47 -13.14 20.21
C SER A 4 -22.18 -11.80 19.54
N ALA A 5 -21.46 -10.88 20.19
CA ALA A 5 -21.20 -9.55 19.64
C ALA A 5 -19.84 -9.39 18.91
N LEU A 6 -19.03 -10.44 18.84
CA LEU A 6 -17.80 -10.49 18.06
C LEU A 6 -17.80 -11.78 17.23
N GLY A 7 -18.72 -11.87 16.29
CA GLY A 7 -18.91 -13.00 15.40
C GLY A 7 -17.78 -13.22 14.40
N TRP A 8 -16.55 -13.32 14.89
CA TRP A 8 -15.44 -13.86 14.13
C TRP A 8 -15.56 -15.37 14.18
N GLY A 9 -16.26 -15.96 13.21
CA GLY A 9 -16.30 -17.40 13.05
C GLY A 9 -14.87 -17.96 13.07
N ARG A 10 -14.67 -19.13 13.67
CA ARG A 10 -13.38 -19.84 13.66
C ARG A 10 -12.96 -20.03 12.21
N SER A 11 -12.12 -19.14 11.72
CA SER A 11 -11.54 -19.25 10.40
C SER A 11 -10.65 -20.50 10.39
N SER A 12 -10.83 -21.36 9.41
CA SER A 12 -9.87 -22.40 9.11
C SER A 12 -8.49 -21.73 8.87
N PRO A 13 -7.34 -22.37 9.21
CA PRO A 13 -6.05 -21.77 8.94
C PRO A 13 -5.97 -21.35 7.47
N GLY A 14 -5.75 -20.05 7.22
CA GLY A 14 -5.66 -19.51 5.87
C GLY A 14 -6.96 -19.00 5.23
N TRP A 15 -8.09 -19.04 5.94
CA TRP A 15 -9.40 -18.52 5.49
C TRP A 15 -9.93 -17.46 6.44
N VAL A 16 -10.67 -16.52 5.92
CA VAL A 16 -11.45 -15.53 6.71
C VAL A 16 -12.91 -15.65 6.34
N THR A 17 -13.78 -15.67 7.34
CA THR A 17 -15.24 -15.57 7.14
C THR A 17 -15.65 -14.12 7.32
N LEU A 18 -16.24 -13.54 6.29
CA LEU A 18 -16.79 -12.19 6.33
C LEU A 18 -18.07 -12.13 7.18
N GLU A 19 -18.51 -10.94 7.53
CA GLU A 19 -19.81 -10.77 8.24
C GLU A 19 -20.99 -11.25 7.38
N THR A 20 -20.84 -11.26 6.07
CA THR A 20 -21.82 -11.82 5.11
C THR A 20 -21.91 -13.35 5.10
N GLY A 21 -20.99 -14.04 5.81
CA GLY A 21 -20.88 -15.50 5.80
C GLY A 21 -20.01 -16.05 4.66
N GLU A 22 -19.58 -15.23 3.74
CA GLU A 22 -18.66 -15.63 2.66
C GLU A 22 -17.28 -15.96 3.21
N GLN A 23 -16.65 -17.01 2.69
CA GLN A 23 -15.29 -17.41 3.06
C GLN A 23 -14.32 -17.04 1.95
N LEU A 24 -13.27 -16.30 2.29
CA LEU A 24 -12.21 -15.89 1.38
C LEU A 24 -10.87 -16.45 1.84
N GLU A 25 -10.05 -16.90 0.90
CA GLU A 25 -8.70 -17.38 1.17
C GLU A 25 -7.76 -16.22 1.44
N LEU A 26 -7.09 -16.24 2.59
CA LEU A 26 -6.15 -15.21 3.00
C LEU A 26 -4.89 -15.24 2.16
N ALA A 27 -4.43 -14.08 1.72
CA ALA A 27 -3.14 -13.94 1.08
C ALA A 27 -2.01 -14.35 2.03
N GLU A 28 -1.05 -15.09 1.51
CA GLU A 28 0.15 -15.47 2.26
C GLU A 28 1.05 -14.25 2.52
N PRO A 29 1.78 -14.24 3.66
CA PRO A 29 2.74 -13.18 3.95
C PRO A 29 3.82 -13.01 2.86
N SER A 30 4.29 -14.11 2.28
CA SER A 30 5.23 -14.15 1.16
C SER A 30 4.72 -13.41 -0.07
N ALA A 31 3.47 -13.67 -0.48
CA ALA A 31 2.84 -12.99 -1.61
C ALA A 31 2.67 -11.48 -1.35
N ARG A 32 2.35 -11.07 -0.11
CA ARG A 32 2.28 -9.66 0.26
C ARG A 32 3.64 -8.97 0.22
N LEU A 33 4.69 -9.65 0.67
CA LEU A 33 6.07 -9.15 0.60
C LEU A 33 6.52 -9.01 -0.85
N SER A 34 6.32 -10.03 -1.68
CA SER A 34 6.64 -9.99 -3.11
C SER A 34 5.90 -8.87 -3.83
N ALA A 35 4.61 -8.66 -3.53
CA ALA A 35 3.84 -7.53 -4.05
C ALA A 35 4.48 -6.18 -3.69
N LYS A 36 4.89 -6.00 -2.43
CA LYS A 36 5.54 -4.77 -1.96
C LYS A 36 6.90 -4.55 -2.62
N ILE A 37 7.69 -5.62 -2.84
CA ILE A 37 8.97 -5.52 -3.56
C ILE A 37 8.74 -5.08 -5.01
N ILE A 38 7.77 -5.65 -5.70
CA ILE A 38 7.43 -5.26 -7.08
C ILE A 38 6.99 -3.79 -7.12
N ASP A 39 6.08 -3.37 -6.24
CA ASP A 39 5.62 -1.98 -6.17
C ASP A 39 6.79 -1.02 -5.85
N PHE A 40 7.70 -1.41 -4.97
CA PHE A 40 8.91 -0.64 -4.64
C PHE A 40 9.85 -0.51 -5.84
N LEU A 41 10.09 -1.59 -6.59
CA LEU A 41 10.93 -1.55 -7.80
C LEU A 41 10.33 -0.64 -8.87
N ILE A 42 9.00 -0.66 -9.05
CA ILE A 42 8.31 0.26 -9.95
C ILE A 42 8.53 1.71 -9.51
N LEU A 43 8.37 1.99 -8.21
CA LEU A 43 8.59 3.33 -7.66
C LEU A 43 10.03 3.80 -7.88
N VAL A 44 11.01 2.95 -7.60
CA VAL A 44 12.45 3.24 -7.84
C VAL A 44 12.69 3.53 -9.32
N ALA A 45 12.13 2.73 -10.23
CA ALA A 45 12.27 2.96 -11.67
C ALA A 45 11.70 4.32 -12.12
N VAL A 46 10.55 4.72 -11.56
CA VAL A 46 9.93 6.03 -11.82
C VAL A 46 10.81 7.17 -11.30
N ILE A 47 11.35 7.05 -10.08
CA ILE A 47 12.24 8.05 -9.48
C ILE A 47 13.52 8.17 -10.29
N VAL A 48 14.17 7.05 -10.60
CA VAL A 48 15.42 7.05 -11.40
C VAL A 48 15.19 7.64 -12.79
N GLY A 49 14.10 7.26 -13.45
CA GLY A 49 13.70 7.83 -14.74
C GLY A 49 13.50 9.34 -14.65
N GLY A 50 12.82 9.82 -13.62
CA GLY A 50 12.64 11.25 -13.37
C GLY A 50 13.96 11.99 -13.15
N VAL A 51 14.87 11.42 -12.35
CA VAL A 51 16.22 11.99 -12.13
C VAL A 51 17.01 12.07 -13.44
N ILE A 52 16.96 11.03 -14.28
CA ILE A 52 17.63 11.04 -15.59
C ILE A 52 17.09 12.17 -16.47
N VAL A 53 15.76 12.32 -16.54
CA VAL A 53 15.12 13.40 -17.30
C VAL A 53 15.61 14.77 -16.82
N VAL A 54 15.66 14.96 -15.51
CA VAL A 54 16.18 16.20 -14.89
C VAL A 54 17.63 16.45 -15.27
N LEU A 55 18.50 15.44 -15.17
CA LEU A 55 19.91 15.57 -15.51
C LEU A 55 20.13 15.89 -17.00
N VAL A 56 19.38 15.24 -17.89
CA VAL A 56 19.40 15.53 -19.33
C VAL A 56 18.98 16.97 -19.60
N ALA A 57 17.93 17.43 -18.95
CA ALA A 57 17.47 18.81 -19.07
C ALA A 57 18.53 19.82 -18.59
N LEU A 58 19.20 19.56 -17.44
CA LEU A 58 20.30 20.38 -16.91
C LEU A 58 21.48 20.50 -17.91
N VAL A 59 21.85 19.41 -18.56
CA VAL A 59 22.89 19.41 -19.59
C VAL A 59 22.43 20.22 -20.81
N ALA A 60 21.17 20.07 -21.23
CA ALA A 60 20.63 20.80 -22.39
C ALA A 60 20.62 22.32 -22.18
N GLU A 61 20.40 22.82 -20.95
CA GLU A 61 20.54 24.28 -20.66
C GLU A 61 21.97 24.78 -20.79
N GLY A 62 22.92 23.98 -20.38
CA GLY A 62 24.34 24.32 -20.60
C GLY A 62 24.67 24.58 -22.07
N PHE A 63 23.85 24.11 -23.02
CA PHE A 63 23.92 24.37 -24.45
C PHE A 63 22.98 25.49 -24.93
N GLY A 64 22.38 26.28 -24.02
CA GLY A 64 21.55 27.43 -24.36
C GLY A 64 20.13 27.09 -24.79
N VAL A 65 19.65 25.85 -24.52
CA VAL A 65 18.26 25.43 -24.75
C VAL A 65 17.44 25.74 -23.49
N GLY A 66 17.30 27.03 -23.19
CA GLY A 66 16.62 27.49 -21.95
C GLY A 66 15.14 27.34 -21.99
N ILE A 67 14.60 26.50 -21.12
CA ILE A 67 13.24 26.61 -20.59
C ILE A 67 13.44 26.58 -19.08
N GLY A 68 12.76 27.45 -18.30
CA GLY A 68 12.86 27.55 -16.84
C GLY A 68 13.12 26.22 -16.12
N LEU A 69 14.36 25.81 -16.05
CA LEU A 69 14.79 24.44 -15.69
C LEU A 69 14.51 24.16 -14.24
N VAL A 70 14.75 25.15 -13.37
CA VAL A 70 14.49 25.04 -11.94
C VAL A 70 12.99 24.78 -11.70
N GLU A 71 12.14 25.46 -12.44
CA GLU A 71 10.68 25.30 -12.36
C GLU A 71 10.24 23.92 -12.90
N GLY A 72 10.79 23.50 -14.04
CA GLY A 72 10.50 22.18 -14.62
C GLY A 72 10.94 21.03 -13.72
N VAL A 73 12.15 21.13 -13.14
CA VAL A 73 12.66 20.16 -12.16
C VAL A 73 11.78 20.11 -10.92
N PHE A 74 11.39 21.26 -10.39
CA PHE A 74 10.56 21.34 -9.20
C PHE A 74 9.18 20.74 -9.47
N LEU A 75 8.57 21.03 -10.61
CA LEU A 75 7.29 20.45 -11.02
C LEU A 75 7.38 18.94 -11.21
N ALA A 76 8.42 18.45 -11.88
CA ALA A 76 8.61 17.02 -12.08
C ALA A 76 8.80 16.29 -10.74
N ALA A 77 9.62 16.83 -9.83
CA ALA A 77 9.80 16.27 -8.49
C ALA A 77 8.49 16.26 -7.70
N LEU A 78 7.72 17.34 -7.74
CA LEU A 78 6.41 17.42 -7.09
C LEU A 78 5.43 16.39 -7.64
N LEU A 79 5.36 16.23 -8.96
CA LEU A 79 4.48 15.24 -9.59
C LEU A 79 4.87 13.81 -9.25
N ILE A 80 6.17 13.49 -9.20
CA ILE A 80 6.66 12.17 -8.78
C ILE A 80 6.28 11.89 -7.33
N VAL A 81 6.46 12.85 -6.43
CA VAL A 81 6.08 12.71 -5.02
C VAL A 81 4.58 12.50 -4.89
N LEU A 82 3.76 13.32 -5.53
CA LEU A 82 2.31 13.19 -5.51
C LEU A 82 1.84 11.85 -6.09
N ALA A 83 2.39 11.44 -7.23
CA ALA A 83 2.07 10.13 -7.83
C ALA A 83 2.43 8.98 -6.88
N SER A 84 3.59 9.04 -6.22
CA SER A 84 4.03 8.03 -5.26
C SER A 84 3.12 7.96 -4.03
N LEU A 85 2.70 9.11 -3.50
CA LEU A 85 1.81 9.20 -2.35
C LEU A 85 0.39 8.69 -2.66
N LEU A 86 -0.10 8.93 -3.85
CA LEU A 86 -1.46 8.58 -4.26
C LEU A 86 -1.58 7.18 -4.88
N TYR A 87 -0.46 6.60 -5.35
CA TYR A 87 -0.46 5.32 -6.06
C TYR A 87 -1.16 4.20 -5.27
N ASP A 88 -0.70 3.89 -4.06
CA ASP A 88 -1.24 2.77 -3.26
C ASP A 88 -2.72 3.01 -2.87
N PRO A 89 -3.11 4.16 -2.27
CA PRO A 89 -4.50 4.37 -1.86
C PRO A 89 -5.49 4.44 -3.04
N LEU A 90 -5.12 5.06 -4.16
CA LEU A 90 -6.00 5.15 -5.32
C LEU A 90 -6.21 3.79 -5.99
N PHE A 91 -5.12 3.05 -6.25
CA PHE A 91 -5.23 1.74 -6.88
C PHE A 91 -6.00 0.74 -6.02
N ILE A 92 -5.84 0.81 -4.69
CA ILE A 92 -6.61 -0.03 -3.76
C ILE A 92 -8.08 0.38 -3.74
N ALA A 93 -8.41 1.67 -3.73
CA ALA A 93 -9.80 2.12 -3.74
C ALA A 93 -10.53 1.76 -5.04
N ILE A 94 -9.83 1.83 -6.20
CA ILE A 94 -10.47 1.63 -7.51
C ILE A 94 -10.50 0.15 -7.90
N ARG A 95 -9.45 -0.63 -7.58
CA ARG A 95 -9.26 -2.00 -8.07
C ARG A 95 -8.99 -3.03 -6.97
N GLY A 96 -8.83 -2.61 -5.73
CA GLY A 96 -8.37 -3.47 -4.64
C GLY A 96 -6.92 -3.92 -4.76
N GLN A 97 -6.21 -3.52 -5.81
CA GLN A 97 -4.90 -4.05 -6.17
C GLN A 97 -3.99 -2.97 -6.71
N THR A 98 -2.73 -2.96 -6.26
CA THR A 98 -1.61 -2.30 -6.96
C THR A 98 -1.07 -3.21 -8.05
N VAL A 99 -0.13 -2.73 -8.86
CA VAL A 99 0.50 -3.55 -9.92
C VAL A 99 1.20 -4.77 -9.30
N GLY A 100 1.95 -4.58 -8.21
CA GLY A 100 2.60 -5.69 -7.51
C GLY A 100 1.61 -6.69 -6.93
N LYS A 101 0.50 -6.23 -6.34
CA LYS A 101 -0.56 -7.12 -5.83
C LYS A 101 -1.25 -7.89 -6.95
N LYS A 102 -1.48 -7.25 -8.10
CA LYS A 102 -2.03 -7.94 -9.28
C LYS A 102 -1.07 -9.01 -9.80
N ALA A 103 0.23 -8.72 -9.86
CA ALA A 103 1.25 -9.68 -10.30
C ALA A 103 1.36 -10.90 -9.36
N THR A 104 1.07 -10.73 -8.07
CA THR A 104 1.12 -11.80 -7.06
C THR A 104 -0.24 -12.46 -6.79
N GLY A 105 -1.30 -12.12 -7.55
CA GLY A 105 -2.62 -12.72 -7.42
C GLY A 105 -3.30 -12.46 -6.07
N ILE A 106 -3.11 -11.26 -5.49
CA ILE A 106 -3.75 -10.88 -4.23
C ILE A 106 -4.50 -9.57 -4.36
N ARG A 107 -5.56 -9.39 -3.56
CA ARG A 107 -6.35 -8.16 -3.52
C ARG A 107 -6.72 -7.75 -2.09
N VAL A 108 -6.98 -6.48 -1.92
CA VAL A 108 -7.46 -5.88 -0.68
C VAL A 108 -8.96 -5.73 -0.77
N VAL A 109 -9.67 -6.23 0.26
CA VAL A 109 -11.12 -6.08 0.38
C VAL A 109 -11.47 -5.60 1.78
N ARG A 110 -12.68 -5.12 1.95
CA ARG A 110 -13.24 -4.79 3.25
C ARG A 110 -13.46 -6.08 4.03
N ALA A 111 -13.16 -6.03 5.32
CA ALA A 111 -13.31 -7.20 6.19
C ALA A 111 -14.79 -7.49 6.57
N ASP A 112 -15.67 -6.50 6.43
CA ASP A 112 -17.10 -6.61 6.73
C ASP A 112 -17.88 -7.31 5.60
N ASN A 113 -17.72 -6.89 4.35
CA ASN A 113 -18.57 -7.33 3.23
C ASN A 113 -17.81 -7.82 1.98
N GLY A 114 -16.47 -7.86 2.01
CA GLY A 114 -15.67 -8.32 0.87
C GLY A 114 -15.60 -7.37 -0.33
N GLU A 115 -16.27 -6.22 -0.26
CA GLU A 115 -16.23 -5.20 -1.31
C GLU A 115 -14.90 -4.47 -1.37
N LEU A 116 -14.72 -3.63 -2.39
CA LEU A 116 -13.55 -2.77 -2.50
C LEU A 116 -13.52 -1.76 -1.34
N PRO A 117 -12.34 -1.47 -0.79
CA PRO A 117 -12.19 -0.44 0.23
C PRO A 117 -12.54 0.94 -0.33
N THR A 118 -13.20 1.77 0.47
CA THR A 118 -13.40 3.18 0.13
C THR A 118 -12.05 3.92 0.09
N LEU A 119 -12.00 5.06 -0.58
CA LEU A 119 -10.79 5.89 -0.65
C LEU A 119 -10.27 6.25 0.75
N GLY A 120 -11.17 6.59 1.69
CA GLY A 120 -10.79 6.91 3.07
C GLY A 120 -10.15 5.73 3.81
N ARG A 121 -10.68 4.51 3.64
CA ARG A 121 -10.08 3.29 4.22
C ARG A 121 -8.73 2.97 3.59
N SER A 122 -8.62 3.14 2.27
CA SER A 122 -7.35 2.94 1.55
C SER A 122 -6.28 3.93 2.00
N PHE A 123 -6.68 5.18 2.22
CA PHE A 123 -5.80 6.23 2.72
C PHE A 123 -5.38 5.98 4.18
N ALA A 124 -6.31 5.62 5.06
CA ALA A 124 -6.02 5.26 6.46
C ALA A 124 -5.01 4.10 6.55
N ARG A 125 -5.16 3.10 5.68
CA ARG A 125 -4.24 1.97 5.57
C ARG A 125 -2.82 2.40 5.17
N TRP A 126 -2.71 3.33 4.21
CA TRP A 126 -1.45 3.85 3.73
C TRP A 126 -0.82 4.82 4.73
N ALA A 127 -1.64 5.69 5.36
CA ALA A 127 -1.16 6.75 6.24
C ALA A 127 -0.54 6.21 7.53
N LEU A 128 -1.06 5.14 8.12
CA LEU A 128 -0.56 4.62 9.39
C LEU A 128 0.93 4.28 9.37
N PRO A 129 1.46 3.47 8.43
CA PRO A 129 2.89 3.23 8.34
C PRO A 129 3.70 4.51 8.06
N GLY A 130 3.15 5.43 7.26
CA GLY A 130 3.78 6.71 6.94
C GLY A 130 3.93 7.60 8.18
N VAL A 131 2.88 7.72 8.99
CA VAL A 131 2.91 8.47 10.25
C VAL A 131 3.89 7.84 11.24
N LEU A 132 3.90 6.51 11.33
CA LEU A 132 4.87 5.80 12.19
C LEU A 132 6.30 6.08 11.77
N LEU A 133 6.59 6.06 10.45
CA LEU A 133 7.92 6.37 9.92
C LEU A 133 8.38 7.80 10.25
N ALA A 134 7.46 8.73 10.36
CA ALA A 134 7.77 10.14 10.68
C ALA A 134 8.23 10.36 12.13
N ILE A 135 8.18 9.36 13.02
CA ILE A 135 8.59 9.47 14.40
C ILE A 135 10.13 9.37 14.49
N PRO A 136 10.85 10.45 14.92
CA PRO A 136 12.30 10.42 15.00
C PRO A 136 12.80 9.32 15.95
N GLY A 137 13.85 8.60 15.56
CA GLY A 137 14.51 7.57 16.34
C GLY A 137 13.78 6.22 16.42
N ALA A 138 12.45 6.22 16.42
CA ALA A 138 11.65 4.99 16.56
C ALA A 138 10.90 4.57 15.28
N GLY A 139 10.80 5.45 14.28
CA GLY A 139 9.90 5.29 13.14
C GLY A 139 10.09 4.00 12.35
N TYR A 140 11.31 3.64 12.01
CA TYR A 140 11.60 2.40 11.29
C TYR A 140 11.19 1.15 12.08
N ALA A 141 11.46 1.11 13.38
CA ALA A 141 11.08 0.00 14.23
C ALA A 141 9.55 -0.12 14.34
N LEU A 142 8.85 0.99 14.53
CA LEU A 142 7.39 1.02 14.60
C LEU A 142 6.72 0.62 13.29
N ALA A 143 7.25 1.08 12.16
CA ALA A 143 6.75 0.67 10.84
C ALA A 143 6.99 -0.83 10.59
N ALA A 144 8.18 -1.35 10.96
CA ALA A 144 8.47 -2.77 10.88
C ALA A 144 7.52 -3.60 11.76
N LEU A 145 7.23 -3.15 12.98
CA LEU A 145 6.25 -3.79 13.86
C LEU A 145 4.84 -3.72 13.28
N CYS A 146 4.45 -2.62 12.68
CA CYS A 146 3.16 -2.47 12.02
C CYS A 146 2.97 -3.51 10.90
N PHE A 147 3.99 -3.72 10.06
CA PHE A 147 3.93 -4.73 9.00
C PHE A 147 4.06 -6.16 9.55
N SER A 148 4.99 -6.41 10.47
CA SER A 148 5.18 -7.77 11.03
C SER A 148 4.04 -8.23 11.94
N SER A 149 3.19 -7.32 12.41
CA SER A 149 2.03 -7.66 13.25
C SER A 149 1.05 -8.64 12.55
N LEU A 150 1.04 -8.68 11.20
CA LEU A 150 0.26 -9.65 10.44
C LEU A 150 0.67 -11.12 10.72
N LEU A 151 1.93 -11.36 11.10
CA LEU A 151 2.42 -12.72 11.38
C LEU A 151 1.85 -13.31 12.68
N ARG A 152 1.39 -12.46 13.58
CA ARG A 152 0.81 -12.84 14.88
C ARG A 152 -0.71 -12.86 14.86
N ASP A 153 -1.33 -12.42 13.80
CA ASP A 153 -2.78 -12.30 13.69
C ASP A 153 -3.39 -13.51 12.96
N ALA A 154 -4.43 -14.11 13.53
CA ALA A 154 -5.10 -15.28 12.93
C ALA A 154 -5.69 -14.98 11.54
N SER A 155 -6.15 -13.75 11.31
CA SER A 155 -6.64 -13.26 10.02
C SER A 155 -5.55 -12.63 9.17
N ARG A 156 -4.28 -12.77 9.56
CA ARG A 156 -3.12 -12.18 8.86
C ARG A 156 -3.30 -10.69 8.58
N ARG A 157 -3.90 -9.94 9.52
CA ARG A 157 -4.11 -8.48 9.40
C ARG A 157 -3.05 -7.72 10.16
N GLY A 158 -2.28 -6.89 9.46
CA GLY A 158 -1.38 -5.93 10.09
C GLY A 158 -2.17 -4.80 10.80
N TRP A 159 -1.52 -4.02 11.63
CA TRP A 159 -2.17 -2.87 12.29
C TRP A 159 -2.82 -1.93 11.30
N HIS A 160 -2.14 -1.64 10.18
CA HIS A 160 -2.68 -0.82 9.10
C HIS A 160 -3.94 -1.42 8.45
N ASP A 161 -4.03 -2.76 8.34
CA ASP A 161 -5.22 -3.45 7.86
C ASP A 161 -6.39 -3.33 8.85
N LYS A 162 -6.08 -3.45 10.15
CA LYS A 162 -7.08 -3.37 11.23
C LYS A 162 -7.68 -1.98 11.33
N VAL A 163 -6.85 -0.93 11.31
CA VAL A 163 -7.32 0.48 11.35
C VAL A 163 -8.19 0.80 10.15
N ALA A 164 -7.85 0.27 8.97
CA ALA A 164 -8.62 0.49 7.76
C ALA A 164 -9.86 -0.43 7.63
N GLY A 165 -10.04 -1.42 8.52
CA GLY A 165 -11.11 -2.41 8.40
C GLY A 165 -11.00 -3.25 7.12
N THR A 166 -9.78 -3.59 6.69
CA THR A 166 -9.50 -4.32 5.46
C THR A 166 -8.83 -5.67 5.74
N VAL A 167 -8.85 -6.54 4.75
CA VAL A 167 -8.14 -7.82 4.74
C VAL A 167 -7.56 -8.04 3.34
N VAL A 168 -6.46 -8.78 3.25
CA VAL A 168 -5.86 -9.15 1.96
C VAL A 168 -6.14 -10.62 1.69
N VAL A 169 -6.73 -10.88 0.53
CA VAL A 169 -7.16 -12.21 0.09
C VAL A 169 -6.53 -12.56 -1.25
N LYS A 170 -6.58 -13.82 -1.63
CA LYS A 170 -6.27 -14.23 -3.01
C LYS A 170 -7.29 -13.61 -3.97
N ALA A 171 -6.85 -13.24 -5.17
CA ALA A 171 -7.68 -12.57 -6.19
C ALA A 171 -8.31 -13.58 -7.14
#